data_b70a25e01764b85e9dfc4062775302ee
#
_entry.id   b70a25e01764b85e9dfc4062775302ee
#
_cell.length_a   1.000
_cell.length_b   1.000
_cell.length_c   1.000
_cell.angle_alpha   90.00
_cell.angle_beta   90.00
_cell.angle_gamma   90.00
#
_symmetry.space_group_name_H-M   'P 1'
#
loop_
_entity.id
_entity.type
_entity.pdbx_description
1 polymer ?
#
loop_
_entity_poly.entity_id
_entity_poly.type
_entity_poly.pdbx_seq_one_letter_code
_entity_poly.pdbx_strand_id
1 'polypeptide(L)'
;MSANACVKRKTEDNFLNSQRCKKSAELKNVNSKILVVAGMGNNGADGVAAARMLEHDGIKTAIKLVGNIEHASEEMKKQLEIAKNLGISFVTDMKKNEYDIIVDAIFGIGLSREITGEYREIIEKINGSNSYIVSVDISSGVDATGGKILGTAVKADMTVTFGNLKRGMLLFPGAVYSGEIKVKDIGFPDKAVESVSPKAYTFEKNDLYCMLPQRKMRTNKGSYGKVLVIAGCEAMCGACYFSAAAAYRAGCGLVRVLTAKENMQILKTKLPEAIVGSYDEEFEDGIDFTPKKEVEEAISWADVIVIGPGLGKSIKAKSLVKRILKVKDKTVVIDADGLNILAEFIENKEQGLDNLGTNFILTPHLKEMSRLAGKTTDEIKNDMPYYATAQAECNIVLKDARTVVGEGRNMPDGKIYINTSGNNALATGGSGDVLSGIIAGIAAQDIKMKPALAAAFGVYVHGLTAEKYTETKSRYSMTASDIIDMLQDVMPR
;
A
#
# COMPACT_ATOMS: atom_id res chain seq x y z
N MET A 1 15.38 -13.85 -16.36
CA MET A 1 15.10 -14.64 -15.16
C MET A 1 13.86 -14.06 -14.53
N SER A 2 12.81 -14.85 -14.44
CA SER A 2 11.45 -14.42 -14.16
C SER A 2 11.26 -13.95 -12.72
N ALA A 3 10.47 -12.88 -12.55
CA ALA A 3 10.08 -12.29 -11.26
C ALA A 3 9.18 -13.22 -10.38
N ASN A 4 9.12 -14.51 -10.66
CA ASN A 4 8.22 -15.47 -10.05
C ASN A 4 8.84 -16.29 -8.90
N ALA A 5 10.01 -15.93 -8.39
CA ALA A 5 10.74 -16.83 -7.49
C ALA A 5 10.80 -16.40 -6.01
N CYS A 6 10.00 -15.42 -5.57
CA CYS A 6 10.13 -14.96 -4.19
C CYS A 6 8.81 -14.90 -3.40
N VAL A 7 8.06 -16.02 -3.41
CA VAL A 7 7.00 -16.27 -2.42
C VAL A 7 7.41 -17.51 -1.64
N LYS A 8 8.37 -17.39 -0.75
CA LYS A 8 8.64 -18.39 0.30
C LYS A 8 8.56 -17.75 1.67
N ARG A 9 7.62 -18.27 2.45
CA ARG A 9 7.37 -18.00 3.85
C ARG A 9 8.58 -18.27 4.74
N LYS A 10 8.79 -17.42 5.73
CA LYS A 10 9.18 -17.84 7.08
C LYS A 10 8.53 -16.90 8.08
N THR A 11 7.65 -17.45 8.88
CA THR A 11 7.21 -16.93 10.16
C THR A 11 8.33 -17.08 11.15
N GLU A 12 8.70 -16.00 11.86
CA GLU A 12 9.12 -16.10 13.27
C GLU A 12 9.26 -14.69 13.88
N ASP A 13 8.51 -14.51 14.94
CA ASP A 13 8.71 -13.73 16.14
C ASP A 13 9.47 -12.40 16.11
N ASN A 14 8.71 -11.30 16.21
CA ASN A 14 8.98 -10.23 17.20
C ASN A 14 7.85 -9.19 17.18
N PHE A 15 6.81 -9.41 17.98
CA PHE A 15 5.79 -8.41 18.30
C PHE A 15 5.50 -8.44 19.79
N LEU A 16 6.37 -7.81 20.58
CA LEU A 16 6.09 -7.47 21.96
C LEU A 16 6.34 -5.98 22.15
N ASN A 17 5.30 -5.16 21.93
CA ASN A 17 5.13 -3.89 22.63
C ASN A 17 3.91 -3.11 22.12
N SER A 18 2.70 -3.52 22.57
CA SER A 18 1.55 -2.62 22.67
C SER A 18 0.65 -3.13 23.80
N GLN A 19 -0.15 -2.26 24.42
CA GLN A 19 -1.11 -2.66 25.45
C GLN A 19 -2.11 -3.73 24.97
N ARG A 20 -2.35 -3.85 23.65
CA ARG A 20 -3.13 -4.94 23.02
C ARG A 20 -2.40 -6.28 23.04
N CYS A 21 -1.05 -6.30 22.90
CA CYS A 21 -0.26 -7.52 23.06
C CYS A 21 -0.32 -8.11 24.47
N LYS A 22 -0.56 -7.31 25.51
CA LYS A 22 -0.79 -7.87 26.86
C LYS A 22 -2.03 -8.74 26.91
N LYS A 23 -3.13 -8.36 26.22
CA LYS A 23 -4.33 -9.20 26.10
C LYS A 23 -4.05 -10.52 25.35
N SER A 24 -3.26 -10.51 24.29
CA SER A 24 -2.89 -11.74 23.56
C SER A 24 -1.97 -12.68 24.37
N ALA A 25 -1.16 -12.15 25.27
CA ALA A 25 -0.36 -12.95 26.20
C ALA A 25 -1.21 -13.55 27.34
N GLU A 26 -2.28 -12.85 27.76
CA GLU A 26 -3.28 -13.35 28.71
C GLU A 26 -4.12 -14.50 28.10
N LEU A 27 -4.24 -14.60 26.78
CA LEU A 27 -4.96 -15.65 26.04
C LEU A 27 -4.34 -17.05 26.13
N LYS A 28 -3.14 -17.19 26.68
CA LYS A 28 -2.55 -18.51 27.03
C LYS A 28 -3.08 -19.05 28.37
N ASN A 29 -4.07 -18.41 28.97
CA ASN A 29 -4.64 -18.85 30.21
C ASN A 29 -5.70 -19.94 29.93
N VAL A 30 -5.46 -21.15 30.37
CA VAL A 30 -6.34 -22.35 30.27
C VAL A 30 -7.77 -22.09 30.77
N ASN A 31 -7.99 -20.99 31.50
CA ASN A 31 -9.30 -20.61 32.07
C ASN A 31 -10.13 -19.68 31.17
N SER A 32 -9.65 -19.27 29.98
CA SER A 32 -10.42 -18.40 29.11
C SER A 32 -11.67 -19.09 28.57
N LYS A 33 -12.82 -18.39 28.58
CA LYS A 33 -14.07 -18.87 27.99
C LYS A 33 -14.17 -18.34 26.56
N ILE A 34 -14.34 -19.23 25.60
CA ILE A 34 -14.43 -18.92 24.19
C ILE A 34 -15.84 -19.16 23.65
N LEU A 35 -16.38 -18.20 22.91
CA LEU A 35 -17.59 -18.37 22.10
C LEU A 35 -17.23 -18.39 20.62
N VAL A 36 -17.61 -19.43 19.92
CA VAL A 36 -17.56 -19.48 18.45
C VAL A 36 -18.93 -19.17 17.90
N VAL A 37 -19.06 -18.08 17.15
CA VAL A 37 -20.29 -17.69 16.44
C VAL A 37 -20.18 -18.16 15.00
N ALA A 38 -20.93 -19.21 14.64
CA ALA A 38 -20.79 -19.89 13.38
C ALA A 38 -22.04 -19.73 12.50
N GLY A 39 -21.83 -19.32 11.24
CA GLY A 39 -22.86 -19.35 10.19
C GLY A 39 -23.03 -20.75 9.59
N MET A 40 -23.93 -20.91 8.64
CA MET A 40 -24.28 -22.22 8.07
C MET A 40 -23.39 -22.66 6.89
N GLY A 41 -22.47 -21.81 6.45
CA GLY A 41 -21.54 -22.11 5.34
C GLY A 41 -20.23 -22.75 5.79
N ASN A 42 -19.28 -22.86 4.85
CA ASN A 42 -17.96 -23.47 5.10
C ASN A 42 -17.14 -22.69 6.11
N ASN A 43 -17.25 -21.35 6.15
CA ASN A 43 -16.58 -20.56 7.17
C ASN A 43 -17.06 -20.91 8.58
N GLY A 44 -18.37 -21.16 8.73
CA GLY A 44 -18.94 -21.68 9.98
C GLY A 44 -18.42 -23.06 10.34
N ALA A 45 -18.24 -23.94 9.35
CA ALA A 45 -17.65 -25.26 9.53
C ALA A 45 -16.21 -25.16 10.07
N ASP A 46 -15.41 -24.24 9.53
CA ASP A 46 -14.05 -23.98 10.01
C ASP A 46 -14.06 -23.49 11.47
N GLY A 47 -15.02 -22.61 11.81
CA GLY A 47 -15.23 -22.15 13.21
C GLY A 47 -15.61 -23.30 14.15
N VAL A 48 -16.52 -24.19 13.74
CA VAL A 48 -16.90 -25.37 14.54
C VAL A 48 -15.72 -26.34 14.68
N ALA A 49 -14.92 -26.53 13.63
CA ALA A 49 -13.71 -27.33 13.70
C ALA A 49 -12.69 -26.72 14.70
N ALA A 50 -12.51 -25.40 14.68
CA ALA A 50 -11.67 -24.71 15.64
C ALA A 50 -12.18 -24.88 17.09
N ALA A 51 -13.51 -24.79 17.32
CA ALA A 51 -14.11 -25.02 18.64
C ALA A 51 -13.78 -26.43 19.17
N ARG A 52 -13.83 -27.44 18.31
CA ARG A 52 -13.49 -28.82 18.67
C ARG A 52 -12.01 -28.97 19.07
N MET A 53 -11.12 -28.33 18.34
CA MET A 53 -9.68 -28.38 18.64
C MET A 53 -9.39 -27.67 19.97
N LEU A 54 -10.01 -26.53 20.22
CA LEU A 54 -9.87 -25.79 21.47
C LEU A 54 -10.37 -26.61 22.68
N GLU A 55 -11.52 -27.27 22.56
CA GLU A 55 -12.07 -28.14 23.61
C GLU A 55 -11.15 -29.35 23.85
N HIS A 56 -10.59 -29.95 22.78
CA HIS A 56 -9.59 -31.01 22.91
C HIS A 56 -8.36 -30.56 23.70
N ASP A 57 -7.94 -29.30 23.52
CA ASP A 57 -6.80 -28.70 24.24
C ASP A 57 -7.18 -28.25 25.69
N GLY A 58 -8.39 -28.57 26.14
CA GLY A 58 -8.89 -28.27 27.49
C GLY A 58 -9.40 -26.83 27.68
N ILE A 59 -9.63 -26.09 26.60
CA ILE A 59 -10.14 -24.72 26.65
C ILE A 59 -11.66 -24.75 26.54
N LYS A 60 -12.36 -24.21 27.57
CA LYS A 60 -13.84 -24.18 27.61
C LYS A 60 -14.40 -23.37 26.42
N THR A 61 -15.09 -24.08 25.54
CA THR A 61 -15.61 -23.49 24.29
C THR A 61 -17.12 -23.75 24.19
N ALA A 62 -17.85 -22.72 23.76
CA ALA A 62 -19.26 -22.84 23.40
C ALA A 62 -19.47 -22.41 21.93
N ILE A 63 -20.49 -22.96 21.30
CA ILE A 63 -20.87 -22.65 19.92
C ILE A 63 -22.24 -21.98 19.91
N LYS A 64 -22.34 -20.82 19.26
CA LYS A 64 -23.61 -20.21 18.86
C LYS A 64 -23.76 -20.31 17.36
N LEU A 65 -24.84 -20.98 16.93
CA LEU A 65 -25.23 -21.07 15.54
C LEU A 65 -26.08 -19.85 15.15
N VAL A 66 -25.87 -19.34 13.93
CA VAL A 66 -26.64 -18.23 13.35
C VAL A 66 -27.17 -18.65 11.98
N GLY A 67 -28.48 -18.52 11.77
CA GLY A 67 -29.17 -18.91 10.54
C GLY A 67 -29.84 -20.27 10.60
N ASN A 68 -30.54 -20.65 9.51
CA ASN A 68 -31.31 -21.89 9.44
C ASN A 68 -30.40 -23.08 9.14
N ILE A 69 -30.42 -24.10 10.02
CA ILE A 69 -29.64 -25.34 9.90
C ILE A 69 -29.95 -26.15 8.63
N GLU A 70 -31.15 -25.98 8.05
CA GLU A 70 -31.53 -26.64 6.79
C GLU A 70 -30.66 -26.18 5.60
N HIS A 71 -30.09 -24.97 5.71
CA HIS A 71 -29.20 -24.40 4.73
C HIS A 71 -27.71 -24.65 5.03
N ALA A 72 -27.41 -25.54 6.00
CA ALA A 72 -26.03 -25.86 6.34
C ALA A 72 -25.33 -26.60 5.19
N SER A 73 -24.06 -26.18 4.91
CA SER A 73 -23.20 -26.90 3.97
C SER A 73 -22.93 -28.35 4.46
N GLU A 74 -22.53 -29.23 3.56
CA GLU A 74 -22.21 -30.62 3.91
C GLU A 74 -21.06 -30.68 4.92
N GLU A 75 -20.06 -29.80 4.76
CA GLU A 75 -18.95 -29.65 5.72
C GLU A 75 -19.47 -29.21 7.09
N MET A 76 -20.38 -28.23 7.10
CA MET A 76 -20.97 -27.75 8.37
C MET A 76 -21.77 -28.86 9.07
N LYS A 77 -22.59 -29.64 8.35
CA LYS A 77 -23.33 -30.77 8.93
C LYS A 77 -22.39 -31.79 9.57
N LYS A 78 -21.29 -32.16 8.90
CA LYS A 78 -20.27 -33.09 9.42
C LYS A 78 -19.63 -32.52 10.70
N GLN A 79 -19.23 -31.25 10.69
CA GLN A 79 -18.58 -30.63 11.85
C GLN A 79 -19.53 -30.53 13.04
N LEU A 80 -20.82 -30.23 12.81
CA LEU A 80 -21.84 -30.20 13.86
C LEU A 80 -22.09 -31.58 14.48
N GLU A 81 -22.15 -32.63 13.67
CA GLU A 81 -22.30 -34.00 14.16
C GLU A 81 -21.14 -34.38 15.09
N ILE A 82 -19.91 -34.11 14.66
CA ILE A 82 -18.73 -34.41 15.48
C ILE A 82 -18.73 -33.57 16.76
N ALA A 83 -19.05 -32.27 16.69
CA ALA A 83 -19.10 -31.40 17.86
C ALA A 83 -20.15 -31.88 18.90
N LYS A 84 -21.33 -32.34 18.44
CA LYS A 84 -22.36 -32.92 19.29
C LYS A 84 -21.88 -34.21 19.95
N ASN A 85 -21.23 -35.09 19.20
CA ASN A 85 -20.69 -36.35 19.70
C ASN A 85 -19.57 -36.15 20.74
N LEU A 86 -18.83 -35.06 20.64
CA LEU A 86 -17.82 -34.65 21.63
C LEU A 86 -18.42 -33.92 22.86
N GLY A 87 -19.72 -33.64 22.85
CA GLY A 87 -20.39 -32.99 23.98
C GLY A 87 -20.12 -31.49 24.11
N ILE A 88 -19.69 -30.84 23.01
CA ILE A 88 -19.43 -29.38 23.01
C ILE A 88 -20.73 -28.62 23.29
N SER A 89 -20.66 -27.59 24.11
CA SER A 89 -21.83 -26.81 24.51
C SER A 89 -22.35 -25.93 23.37
N PHE A 90 -23.65 -26.03 23.07
CA PHE A 90 -24.35 -25.13 22.14
C PHE A 90 -25.20 -24.15 22.94
N VAL A 91 -25.09 -22.86 22.65
CA VAL A 91 -25.83 -21.78 23.32
C VAL A 91 -26.81 -21.10 22.37
N THR A 92 -27.98 -20.75 22.91
CA THR A 92 -29.03 -20.05 22.13
C THR A 92 -28.86 -18.53 22.12
N ASP A 93 -28.22 -17.95 23.12
CA ASP A 93 -28.02 -16.50 23.21
C ASP A 93 -26.60 -16.18 23.68
N MET A 94 -26.14 -15.00 23.32
CA MET A 94 -24.85 -14.44 23.71
C MET A 94 -25.08 -13.44 24.85
N LYS A 95 -24.72 -13.82 26.07
CA LYS A 95 -24.76 -12.93 27.22
C LYS A 95 -23.59 -11.96 27.16
N LYS A 96 -23.86 -10.68 27.45
CA LYS A 96 -22.84 -9.63 27.45
C LYS A 96 -21.73 -9.94 28.46
N ASN A 97 -20.48 -9.84 27.99
CA ASN A 97 -19.26 -10.02 28.81
C ASN A 97 -19.11 -11.39 29.50
N GLU A 98 -19.73 -12.44 28.98
CA GLU A 98 -19.57 -13.81 29.50
C GLU A 98 -18.31 -14.49 28.96
N TYR A 99 -17.83 -14.08 27.80
CA TYR A 99 -16.72 -14.70 27.09
C TYR A 99 -15.54 -13.74 26.99
N ASP A 100 -14.33 -14.28 27.17
CA ASP A 100 -13.08 -13.52 27.01
C ASP A 100 -12.73 -13.34 25.54
N ILE A 101 -13.04 -14.36 24.73
CA ILE A 101 -12.79 -14.37 23.28
C ILE A 101 -14.07 -14.72 22.54
N ILE A 102 -14.31 -14.01 21.44
CA ILE A 102 -15.34 -14.37 20.47
C ILE A 102 -14.65 -14.67 19.14
N VAL A 103 -14.93 -15.87 18.60
CA VAL A 103 -14.49 -16.27 17.27
C VAL A 103 -15.65 -16.01 16.31
N ASP A 104 -15.46 -15.07 15.38
CA ASP A 104 -16.38 -14.78 14.30
C ASP A 104 -16.10 -15.73 13.12
N ALA A 105 -17.03 -16.64 12.87
CA ALA A 105 -17.05 -17.57 11.76
C ALA A 105 -18.42 -17.56 11.06
N ILE A 106 -19.07 -16.38 10.97
CA ILE A 106 -20.42 -16.27 10.40
C ILE A 106 -20.34 -16.31 8.86
N PHE A 107 -19.58 -15.39 8.25
CA PHE A 107 -19.43 -15.30 6.80
C PHE A 107 -17.96 -15.27 6.38
N GLY A 108 -17.62 -16.00 5.32
CA GLY A 108 -16.32 -15.94 4.65
C GLY A 108 -16.38 -15.14 3.35
N ILE A 109 -15.49 -15.45 2.41
CA ILE A 109 -15.33 -14.76 1.11
C ILE A 109 -16.55 -14.83 0.18
N GLY A 110 -17.50 -15.70 0.44
CA GLY A 110 -18.70 -15.89 -0.40
C GLY A 110 -19.83 -14.87 -0.14
N LEU A 111 -19.67 -13.93 0.78
CA LEU A 111 -20.69 -12.94 1.06
C LEU A 111 -20.77 -11.89 -0.07
N SER A 112 -21.98 -11.75 -0.66
CA SER A 112 -22.22 -10.83 -1.79
C SER A 112 -23.43 -9.92 -1.61
N ARG A 113 -24.12 -10.03 -0.46
CA ARG A 113 -25.34 -9.27 -0.15
C ARG A 113 -25.23 -8.53 1.17
N GLU A 114 -26.03 -7.50 1.35
CA GLU A 114 -26.08 -6.77 2.62
C GLU A 114 -26.57 -7.66 3.75
N ILE A 115 -25.98 -7.49 4.92
CA ILE A 115 -26.32 -8.19 6.14
C ILE A 115 -27.48 -7.46 6.83
N THR A 116 -28.56 -8.21 7.07
CA THR A 116 -29.80 -7.72 7.71
C THR A 116 -30.31 -8.75 8.73
N GLY A 117 -31.37 -8.39 9.49
CA GLY A 117 -32.06 -9.29 10.42
C GLY A 117 -31.15 -9.87 11.52
N GLU A 118 -31.33 -11.14 11.83
CA GLU A 118 -30.61 -11.86 12.90
C GLU A 118 -29.08 -11.75 12.78
N TYR A 119 -28.55 -11.79 11.56
CA TYR A 119 -27.11 -11.67 11.34
C TYR A 119 -26.59 -10.27 11.73
N ARG A 120 -27.34 -9.23 11.45
CA ARG A 120 -27.01 -7.87 11.86
C ARG A 120 -27.00 -7.73 13.38
N GLU A 121 -28.03 -8.22 14.03
CA GLU A 121 -28.17 -8.15 15.50
C GLU A 121 -27.02 -8.86 16.21
N ILE A 122 -26.61 -10.04 15.73
CA ILE A 122 -25.52 -10.78 16.35
C ILE A 122 -24.17 -10.08 16.12
N ILE A 123 -23.93 -9.49 14.95
CA ILE A 123 -22.71 -8.72 14.67
C ILE A 123 -22.67 -7.48 15.58
N GLU A 124 -23.77 -6.78 15.76
CA GLU A 124 -23.85 -5.65 16.67
C GLU A 124 -23.59 -6.05 18.13
N LYS A 125 -24.09 -7.22 18.57
CA LYS A 125 -23.79 -7.79 19.89
C LYS A 125 -22.29 -8.13 20.04
N ILE A 126 -21.67 -8.73 19.01
CA ILE A 126 -20.22 -9.02 18.98
C ILE A 126 -19.43 -7.74 19.13
N ASN A 127 -19.71 -6.72 18.31
CA ASN A 127 -19.01 -5.44 18.32
C ASN A 127 -19.21 -4.66 19.63
N GLY A 128 -20.36 -4.85 20.31
CA GLY A 128 -20.68 -4.24 21.60
C GLY A 128 -20.13 -5.00 22.82
N SER A 129 -19.43 -6.13 22.64
CA SER A 129 -18.80 -6.89 23.70
C SER A 129 -17.43 -6.30 24.10
N ASN A 130 -16.95 -6.66 25.30
CA ASN A 130 -15.58 -6.37 25.75
C ASN A 130 -14.60 -7.50 25.41
N SER A 131 -15.05 -8.53 24.67
CA SER A 131 -14.27 -9.70 24.31
C SER A 131 -13.18 -9.33 23.29
N TYR A 132 -12.13 -10.14 23.24
CA TYR A 132 -11.17 -10.11 22.12
C TYR A 132 -11.78 -10.84 20.93
N ILE A 133 -11.88 -10.17 19.78
CA ILE A 133 -12.59 -10.70 18.61
C ILE A 133 -11.61 -11.23 17.60
N VAL A 134 -11.76 -12.51 17.23
CA VAL A 134 -10.94 -13.19 16.20
C VAL A 134 -11.84 -13.59 15.05
N SER A 135 -11.63 -13.06 13.85
CA SER A 135 -12.37 -13.49 12.66
C SER A 135 -11.65 -14.61 11.91
N VAL A 136 -12.44 -15.60 11.47
CA VAL A 136 -11.99 -16.72 10.64
C VAL A 136 -12.05 -16.32 9.17
N ASP A 137 -10.92 -16.39 8.49
CA ASP A 137 -10.67 -16.10 7.07
C ASP A 137 -10.85 -14.64 6.68
N ILE A 138 -11.97 -14.02 6.98
CA ILE A 138 -12.27 -12.59 6.78
C ILE A 138 -13.31 -12.13 7.80
N SER A 139 -13.23 -10.90 8.26
CA SER A 139 -14.26 -10.35 9.16
C SER A 139 -15.62 -10.37 8.50
N SER A 140 -16.60 -10.99 9.17
CA SER A 140 -17.96 -11.12 8.62
C SER A 140 -18.55 -9.76 8.30
N GLY A 141 -19.00 -9.59 7.05
CA GLY A 141 -19.55 -8.34 6.55
C GLY A 141 -18.58 -7.48 5.71
N VAL A 142 -17.31 -7.85 5.64
CA VAL A 142 -16.33 -7.22 4.76
C VAL A 142 -16.37 -7.91 3.39
N ASP A 143 -16.55 -7.15 2.30
CA ASP A 143 -16.39 -7.66 0.93
C ASP A 143 -14.91 -8.04 0.67
N ALA A 144 -14.67 -9.28 0.30
CA ALA A 144 -13.33 -9.83 0.13
C ALA A 144 -12.54 -9.17 -1.03
N THR A 145 -13.21 -8.55 -1.97
CA THR A 145 -12.62 -7.97 -3.18
C THR A 145 -12.34 -6.47 -3.05
N GLY A 146 -13.34 -5.68 -2.70
CA GLY A 146 -13.27 -4.22 -2.64
C GLY A 146 -13.11 -3.65 -1.24
N GLY A 147 -13.32 -4.46 -0.19
CA GLY A 147 -13.25 -4.01 1.20
C GLY A 147 -14.45 -3.18 1.66
N LYS A 148 -15.54 -3.18 0.89
CA LYS A 148 -16.79 -2.50 1.27
C LYS A 148 -17.43 -3.22 2.46
N ILE A 149 -18.16 -2.46 3.28
CA ILE A 149 -18.97 -3.03 4.35
C ILE A 149 -20.36 -3.30 3.81
N LEU A 150 -20.78 -4.56 3.87
CA LEU A 150 -22.06 -5.03 3.35
C LEU A 150 -23.15 -4.91 4.43
N GLY A 151 -23.61 -3.70 4.65
CA GLY A 151 -24.59 -3.32 5.68
C GLY A 151 -23.98 -3.16 7.07
N THR A 152 -23.39 -4.21 7.62
CA THR A 152 -22.62 -4.19 8.87
C THR A 152 -21.46 -5.19 8.81
N ALA A 153 -20.44 -5.03 9.66
CA ALA A 153 -19.33 -5.97 9.73
C ALA A 153 -18.80 -6.13 11.16
N VAL A 154 -18.25 -7.30 11.44
CA VAL A 154 -17.51 -7.56 12.68
C VAL A 154 -16.22 -6.76 12.68
N LYS A 155 -15.97 -6.02 13.76
CA LYS A 155 -14.71 -5.31 13.98
C LYS A 155 -13.76 -6.19 14.78
N ALA A 156 -12.97 -6.99 14.06
CA ALA A 156 -12.04 -7.92 14.68
C ALA A 156 -10.83 -7.21 15.29
N ASP A 157 -10.29 -7.76 16.37
CA ASP A 157 -8.96 -7.43 16.89
C ASP A 157 -7.87 -8.17 16.08
N MET A 158 -8.22 -9.38 15.60
CA MET A 158 -7.36 -10.21 14.75
C MET A 158 -8.19 -10.94 13.70
N THR A 159 -7.64 -11.10 12.51
CA THR A 159 -8.19 -12.00 11.49
C THR A 159 -7.15 -13.05 11.12
N VAL A 160 -7.52 -14.33 11.24
CA VAL A 160 -6.71 -15.46 10.78
C VAL A 160 -7.21 -15.87 9.40
N THR A 161 -6.45 -15.53 8.36
CA THR A 161 -6.83 -15.83 6.97
C THR A 161 -6.03 -17.00 6.40
N PHE A 162 -6.65 -17.75 5.49
CA PHE A 162 -6.08 -19.00 4.96
C PHE A 162 -5.48 -18.82 3.56
N GLY A 163 -4.30 -19.40 3.35
CA GLY A 163 -3.57 -19.40 2.10
C GLY A 163 -3.02 -18.01 1.75
N ASN A 164 -3.86 -17.13 1.21
CA ASN A 164 -3.45 -15.80 0.77
C ASN A 164 -4.30 -14.69 1.42
N LEU A 165 -3.75 -13.47 1.49
CA LEU A 165 -4.47 -12.26 1.86
C LEU A 165 -5.64 -12.02 0.90
N LYS A 166 -6.79 -11.60 1.42
CA LYS A 166 -7.90 -11.12 0.61
C LYS A 166 -7.74 -9.60 0.43
N ARG A 167 -7.93 -9.14 -0.78
CA ARG A 167 -7.74 -7.72 -1.15
C ARG A 167 -8.57 -6.78 -0.29
N GLY A 168 -9.81 -7.16 0.00
CA GLY A 168 -10.73 -6.38 0.83
C GLY A 168 -10.31 -6.18 2.28
N MET A 169 -9.44 -7.05 2.82
CA MET A 169 -8.87 -6.89 4.16
C MET A 169 -7.81 -5.79 4.22
N LEU A 170 -7.24 -5.41 3.08
CA LEU A 170 -6.19 -4.40 2.97
C LEU A 170 -6.73 -3.04 2.56
N LEU A 171 -7.85 -3.00 1.83
CA LEU A 171 -8.48 -1.78 1.35
C LEU A 171 -9.44 -1.18 2.40
N PHE A 172 -9.54 0.14 2.44
CA PHE A 172 -10.53 0.80 3.30
C PHE A 172 -11.93 0.76 2.67
N PRO A 173 -12.99 0.61 3.51
CA PRO A 173 -12.99 0.54 4.97
C PRO A 173 -12.64 -0.84 5.58
N GLY A 174 -12.60 -1.92 4.82
CA GLY A 174 -12.39 -3.30 5.31
C GLY A 174 -11.14 -3.48 6.17
N ALA A 175 -10.05 -2.74 5.86
CA ALA A 175 -8.83 -2.75 6.65
C ALA A 175 -9.02 -2.34 8.13
N VAL A 176 -10.02 -1.50 8.42
CA VAL A 176 -10.34 -1.09 9.81
C VAL A 176 -11.01 -2.23 10.60
N TYR A 177 -11.71 -3.10 9.88
CA TYR A 177 -12.47 -4.21 10.47
C TYR A 177 -11.66 -5.48 10.61
N SER A 178 -10.52 -5.60 9.92
CA SER A 178 -9.71 -6.82 9.87
C SER A 178 -8.77 -6.99 11.07
N GLY A 179 -8.46 -5.91 11.79
CA GLY A 179 -7.51 -5.95 12.90
C GLY A 179 -6.09 -6.39 12.49
N GLU A 180 -5.39 -7.11 13.35
CA GLU A 180 -4.12 -7.76 13.02
C GLU A 180 -4.38 -8.96 12.11
N ILE A 181 -3.75 -9.00 10.93
CA ILE A 181 -3.98 -10.09 9.97
C ILE A 181 -2.86 -11.11 10.08
N LYS A 182 -3.24 -12.38 10.31
CA LYS A 182 -2.33 -13.54 10.30
C LYS A 182 -2.68 -14.48 9.15
N VAL A 183 -1.77 -14.63 8.22
CA VAL A 183 -1.90 -15.59 7.12
C VAL A 183 -1.44 -16.96 7.57
N LYS A 184 -2.32 -17.97 7.46
CA LYS A 184 -1.99 -19.38 7.71
C LYS A 184 -1.89 -20.14 6.41
N ASP A 185 -0.76 -20.83 6.26
CA ASP A 185 -0.59 -21.76 5.15
C ASP A 185 -1.48 -22.99 5.34
N ILE A 186 -2.22 -23.31 4.30
CA ILE A 186 -3.06 -24.50 4.22
C ILE A 186 -2.62 -25.44 3.10
N GLY A 187 -1.39 -25.25 2.59
CA GLY A 187 -0.79 -26.14 1.61
C GLY A 187 -1.23 -25.93 0.15
N PHE A 188 -1.64 -24.71 -0.23
CA PHE A 188 -1.87 -24.42 -1.65
C PHE A 188 -0.57 -24.56 -2.43
N PRO A 189 -0.53 -25.43 -3.47
CA PRO A 189 0.62 -25.53 -4.33
C PRO A 189 0.87 -24.21 -5.09
N ASP A 190 2.13 -23.77 -5.21
CA ASP A 190 2.48 -22.55 -5.95
C ASP A 190 1.91 -22.55 -7.38
N LYS A 191 1.95 -23.71 -8.07
CA LYS A 191 1.37 -23.87 -9.42
C LYS A 191 -0.15 -23.59 -9.45
N ALA A 192 -0.88 -23.93 -8.39
CA ALA A 192 -2.32 -23.64 -8.33
C ALA A 192 -2.58 -22.15 -8.16
N VAL A 193 -1.74 -21.46 -7.35
CA VAL A 193 -1.83 -20.01 -7.19
C VAL A 193 -1.45 -19.29 -8.49
N GLU A 194 -0.41 -19.74 -9.18
CA GLU A 194 0.00 -19.18 -10.48
C GLU A 194 -1.07 -19.37 -11.56
N SER A 195 -1.77 -20.51 -11.55
CA SER A 195 -2.80 -20.83 -12.57
C SER A 195 -3.99 -19.88 -12.55
N VAL A 196 -4.30 -19.26 -11.41
CA VAL A 196 -5.40 -18.27 -11.31
C VAL A 196 -4.95 -16.84 -11.66
N SER A 197 -3.68 -16.67 -12.07
CA SER A 197 -3.11 -15.37 -12.48
C SER A 197 -3.44 -14.25 -11.50
N PRO A 198 -2.87 -14.23 -10.29
CA PRO A 198 -3.17 -13.21 -9.29
C PRO A 198 -2.94 -11.81 -9.86
N LYS A 199 -3.87 -10.89 -9.61
CA LYS A 199 -3.78 -9.49 -10.09
C LYS A 199 -3.42 -8.50 -8.99
N ALA A 200 -3.42 -8.92 -7.72
CA ALA A 200 -3.08 -8.09 -6.59
C ALA A 200 -1.88 -8.68 -5.83
N TYR A 201 -0.93 -7.82 -5.50
CA TYR A 201 0.34 -8.18 -4.88
C TYR A 201 0.63 -7.25 -3.70
N THR A 202 1.44 -7.71 -2.78
CA THR A 202 2.04 -6.91 -1.70
C THR A 202 3.48 -7.35 -1.52
N PHE A 203 4.31 -6.52 -0.87
CA PHE A 203 5.68 -6.85 -0.52
C PHE A 203 5.81 -7.29 0.93
N GLU A 204 6.81 -8.12 1.18
CA GLU A 204 7.30 -8.49 2.50
C GLU A 204 8.78 -8.06 2.67
N LYS A 205 9.28 -8.05 3.91
CA LYS A 205 10.66 -7.60 4.19
C LYS A 205 11.72 -8.37 3.40
N ASN A 206 11.48 -9.65 3.12
CA ASN A 206 12.40 -10.48 2.35
C ASN A 206 12.53 -10.05 0.88
N ASP A 207 11.50 -9.39 0.32
CA ASP A 207 11.53 -8.90 -1.05
C ASP A 207 12.57 -7.79 -1.24
N LEU A 208 12.91 -7.04 -0.17
CA LEU A 208 13.95 -6.00 -0.20
C LEU A 208 15.28 -6.52 -0.77
N TYR A 209 15.66 -7.74 -0.41
CA TYR A 209 16.94 -8.34 -0.85
C TYR A 209 16.89 -8.87 -2.28
N CYS A 210 15.69 -9.17 -2.79
CA CYS A 210 15.51 -9.73 -4.13
C CYS A 210 15.25 -8.64 -5.19
N MET A 211 14.71 -7.52 -4.78
CA MET A 211 14.24 -6.46 -5.70
C MET A 211 15.34 -5.50 -6.13
N LEU A 212 16.34 -5.28 -5.29
CA LEU A 212 17.44 -4.38 -5.62
C LEU A 212 18.62 -5.11 -6.23
N PRO A 213 19.32 -4.48 -7.19
CA PRO A 213 20.53 -5.07 -7.77
C PRO A 213 21.62 -5.17 -6.70
N GLN A 214 22.27 -6.34 -6.62
CA GLN A 214 23.41 -6.49 -5.73
C GLN A 214 24.55 -5.57 -6.14
N ARG A 215 25.10 -4.83 -5.17
CA ARG A 215 26.26 -3.95 -5.39
C ARG A 215 27.51 -4.78 -5.56
N LYS A 216 28.07 -4.77 -6.78
CA LYS A 216 29.28 -5.52 -7.11
C LYS A 216 30.52 -4.77 -6.61
N MET A 217 31.60 -5.50 -6.30
CA MET A 217 32.87 -4.92 -5.84
C MET A 217 33.49 -3.93 -6.85
N ARG A 218 33.32 -4.18 -8.16
CA ARG A 218 33.89 -3.34 -9.23
C ARG A 218 32.77 -2.57 -9.91
N THR A 219 32.46 -1.39 -9.39
CA THR A 219 31.45 -0.45 -9.92
C THR A 219 31.90 0.99 -9.72
N ASN A 220 31.23 1.91 -10.39
CA ASN A 220 31.42 3.35 -10.27
C ASN A 220 30.07 4.05 -10.07
N LYS A 221 30.08 5.35 -9.82
CA LYS A 221 28.87 6.15 -9.62
C LYS A 221 27.86 6.05 -10.78
N GLY A 222 28.31 5.89 -12.02
CA GLY A 222 27.42 5.73 -13.19
C GLY A 222 26.74 4.36 -13.26
N SER A 223 27.24 3.35 -12.51
CA SER A 223 26.65 1.99 -12.49
C SER A 223 25.31 1.90 -11.81
N TYR A 224 24.91 2.91 -11.03
CA TYR A 224 23.67 2.94 -10.24
C TYR A 224 22.70 4.04 -10.73
N GLY A 225 22.89 4.49 -11.97
CA GLY A 225 21.99 5.40 -12.67
C GLY A 225 22.08 6.86 -12.24
N LYS A 226 21.40 7.69 -13.03
CA LYS A 226 21.42 9.14 -12.99
C LYS A 226 19.99 9.66 -12.87
N VAL A 227 19.70 10.42 -11.81
CA VAL A 227 18.38 11.01 -11.56
C VAL A 227 18.44 12.52 -11.83
N LEU A 228 17.55 13.02 -12.68
CA LEU A 228 17.27 14.45 -12.83
C LEU A 228 16.04 14.81 -12.02
N VAL A 229 16.17 15.80 -11.14
CA VAL A 229 15.07 16.37 -10.36
C VAL A 229 14.79 17.79 -10.87
N ILE A 230 13.61 18.02 -11.43
CA ILE A 230 13.10 19.34 -11.87
C ILE A 230 12.04 19.76 -10.85
N ALA A 231 12.43 20.56 -9.87
CA ALA A 231 11.62 20.80 -8.68
C ALA A 231 11.98 22.12 -7.99
N GLY A 232 11.08 22.62 -7.13
CA GLY A 232 11.28 23.79 -6.30
C GLY A 232 11.14 25.10 -7.07
N CYS A 233 10.20 25.95 -6.68
CA CYS A 233 10.15 27.35 -7.05
C CYS A 233 10.77 28.19 -5.92
N GLU A 234 10.83 29.53 -6.09
CA GLU A 234 11.38 30.47 -5.09
C GLU A 234 10.85 30.20 -3.67
N ALA A 235 9.55 29.98 -3.52
CA ALA A 235 8.89 29.77 -2.23
C ALA A 235 9.04 28.33 -1.67
N MET A 236 9.47 27.34 -2.47
CA MET A 236 9.39 25.91 -2.12
C MET A 236 10.71 25.16 -2.34
N CYS A 237 11.81 25.71 -1.80
CA CYS A 237 13.15 25.09 -1.88
C CYS A 237 13.21 23.69 -1.26
N GLY A 238 12.48 23.44 -0.17
CA GLY A 238 12.49 22.15 0.54
C GLY A 238 12.13 20.96 -0.34
N ALA A 239 11.18 21.11 -1.26
CA ALA A 239 10.70 20.05 -2.10
C ALA A 239 11.78 19.46 -3.04
N CYS A 240 12.60 20.33 -3.66
CA CYS A 240 13.70 19.87 -4.50
C CYS A 240 14.81 19.19 -3.69
N TYR A 241 15.09 19.68 -2.48
CA TYR A 241 16.04 19.04 -1.56
C TYR A 241 15.55 17.64 -1.16
N PHE A 242 14.30 17.51 -0.71
CA PHE A 242 13.75 16.22 -0.26
C PHE A 242 13.78 15.18 -1.36
N SER A 243 13.33 15.52 -2.57
CA SER A 243 13.35 14.58 -3.71
C SER A 243 14.79 14.17 -4.08
N ALA A 244 15.72 15.11 -4.14
CA ALA A 244 17.11 14.85 -4.52
C ALA A 244 17.86 14.01 -3.46
N ALA A 245 17.72 14.37 -2.18
CA ALA A 245 18.35 13.66 -1.06
C ALA A 245 17.79 12.24 -0.92
N ALA A 246 16.47 12.08 -1.08
CA ALA A 246 15.83 10.79 -1.05
C ALA A 246 16.29 9.88 -2.20
N ALA A 247 16.50 10.42 -3.41
CA ALA A 247 17.03 9.64 -4.53
C ALA A 247 18.44 9.09 -4.24
N TYR A 248 19.33 9.90 -3.64
CA TYR A 248 20.65 9.41 -3.19
C TYR A 248 20.52 8.32 -2.12
N ARG A 249 19.72 8.56 -1.09
CA ARG A 249 19.53 7.59 0.01
C ARG A 249 18.87 6.29 -0.46
N ALA A 250 18.03 6.37 -1.51
CA ALA A 250 17.45 5.18 -2.15
C ALA A 250 18.45 4.46 -3.07
N GLY A 251 19.66 5.00 -3.31
CA GLY A 251 20.77 4.25 -3.87
C GLY A 251 21.19 4.64 -5.28
N CYS A 252 20.65 5.67 -5.93
CA CYS A 252 21.14 6.10 -7.24
C CYS A 252 22.60 6.64 -7.15
N GLY A 253 23.30 6.60 -8.26
CA GLY A 253 24.73 6.96 -8.29
C GLY A 253 24.99 8.46 -8.47
N LEU A 254 24.13 9.17 -9.17
CA LEU A 254 24.25 10.60 -9.45
C LEU A 254 22.89 11.29 -9.47
N VAL A 255 22.84 12.50 -8.90
CA VAL A 255 21.66 13.37 -8.97
C VAL A 255 22.02 14.73 -9.57
N ARG A 256 21.24 15.18 -10.54
CA ARG A 256 21.24 16.55 -11.03
C ARG A 256 19.91 17.20 -10.66
N VAL A 257 19.96 18.45 -10.16
CA VAL A 257 18.78 19.22 -9.81
C VAL A 257 18.71 20.46 -10.68
N LEU A 258 17.56 20.68 -11.30
CA LEU A 258 17.17 21.94 -11.92
C LEU A 258 16.10 22.59 -11.05
N THR A 259 16.36 23.78 -10.55
CA THR A 259 15.49 24.50 -9.62
C THR A 259 15.46 26.00 -9.92
N ALA A 260 14.64 26.78 -9.20
CA ALA A 260 14.69 28.24 -9.25
C ALA A 260 16.08 28.74 -8.81
N LYS A 261 16.54 29.84 -9.41
CA LYS A 261 17.90 30.39 -9.18
C LYS A 261 18.17 30.67 -7.69
N GLU A 262 17.16 31.14 -6.98
CA GLU A 262 17.21 31.46 -5.55
C GLU A 262 17.54 30.24 -4.69
N ASN A 263 17.16 29.05 -5.12
CA ASN A 263 17.36 27.80 -4.38
C ASN A 263 18.76 27.21 -4.54
N MET A 264 19.50 27.60 -5.58
CA MET A 264 20.78 26.96 -5.95
C MET A 264 21.80 26.99 -4.81
N GLN A 265 21.97 28.15 -4.11
CA GLN A 265 22.94 28.28 -3.03
C GLN A 265 22.54 27.42 -1.82
N ILE A 266 21.24 27.34 -1.53
CA ILE A 266 20.72 26.51 -0.45
C ILE A 266 21.01 25.03 -0.73
N LEU A 267 20.75 24.58 -1.96
CA LEU A 267 21.01 23.19 -2.36
C LEU A 267 22.49 22.85 -2.36
N LYS A 268 23.35 23.71 -2.89
CA LYS A 268 24.81 23.50 -2.87
C LYS A 268 25.35 23.37 -1.44
N THR A 269 24.70 24.01 -0.47
CA THR A 269 25.06 23.92 0.96
C THR A 269 24.49 22.66 1.62
N LYS A 270 23.22 22.29 1.31
CA LYS A 270 22.50 21.20 1.96
C LYS A 270 22.76 19.84 1.34
N LEU A 271 23.10 19.79 0.04
CA LEU A 271 23.32 18.57 -0.74
C LEU A 271 24.51 18.80 -1.70
N PRO A 272 25.73 18.92 -1.17
CA PRO A 272 26.92 19.23 -1.99
C PRO A 272 27.27 18.12 -3.00
N GLU A 273 26.71 16.91 -2.83
CA GLU A 273 26.90 15.80 -3.76
C GLU A 273 26.15 15.98 -5.07
N ALA A 274 25.08 16.82 -5.11
CA ALA A 274 24.26 17.01 -6.28
C ALA A 274 24.86 18.03 -7.25
N ILE A 275 24.63 17.76 -8.55
CA ILE A 275 24.91 18.73 -9.62
C ILE A 275 23.72 19.70 -9.67
N VAL A 276 23.91 20.96 -9.32
CA VAL A 276 22.83 21.94 -9.21
C VAL A 276 22.90 22.97 -10.33
N GLY A 277 21.83 23.10 -11.10
CA GLY A 277 21.59 24.10 -12.14
C GLY A 277 20.27 24.84 -11.92
N SER A 278 20.03 25.90 -12.72
CA SER A 278 18.78 26.62 -12.73
C SER A 278 18.01 26.41 -14.01
N TYR A 279 16.68 26.33 -13.93
CA TYR A 279 15.81 26.40 -15.08
C TYR A 279 15.40 27.85 -15.43
N ASP A 280 15.73 28.87 -14.60
CA ASP A 280 15.31 30.26 -14.78
C ASP A 280 16.10 31.00 -15.85
N GLU A 281 17.38 30.66 -16.04
CA GLU A 281 18.25 31.31 -17.03
C GLU A 281 17.90 30.95 -18.48
N GLU A 282 16.92 30.09 -18.66
CA GLU A 282 16.59 29.48 -19.93
C GLU A 282 15.36 30.04 -20.61
N PHE A 283 14.65 30.94 -19.99
CA PHE A 283 13.45 31.52 -20.54
C PHE A 283 13.73 32.98 -20.92
N GLU A 284 13.84 33.27 -22.23
CA GLU A 284 13.81 34.64 -22.70
C GLU A 284 12.41 35.24 -22.52
N ASP A 285 12.32 36.55 -22.26
CA ASP A 285 11.08 37.30 -22.22
C ASP A 285 10.40 37.31 -23.59
N GLY A 286 9.66 36.26 -23.91
CA GLY A 286 8.98 36.08 -25.19
C GLY A 286 7.89 35.01 -25.12
N ILE A 287 6.99 35.02 -26.13
CA ILE A 287 5.78 34.17 -26.17
C ILE A 287 6.07 32.69 -26.44
N ASP A 288 7.29 32.35 -26.84
CA ASP A 288 7.69 30.96 -27.16
C ASP A 288 8.77 30.48 -26.20
N PHE A 289 8.33 29.72 -25.17
CA PHE A 289 9.20 29.16 -24.14
C PHE A 289 9.83 27.85 -24.63
N THR A 290 10.82 27.93 -25.47
CA THR A 290 11.64 26.78 -25.87
C THR A 290 12.67 26.53 -24.74
N PRO A 291 12.69 25.33 -24.11
CA PRO A 291 13.73 25.01 -23.13
C PRO A 291 15.11 25.14 -23.77
N LYS A 292 15.99 25.90 -23.09
CA LYS A 292 17.35 26.12 -23.57
C LYS A 292 18.24 24.87 -23.39
N LYS A 293 19.44 24.96 -23.92
CA LYS A 293 20.46 23.90 -24.00
C LYS A 293 20.68 23.14 -22.67
N GLU A 294 20.66 23.82 -21.54
CA GLU A 294 20.93 23.19 -20.22
C GLU A 294 19.82 22.19 -19.82
N VAL A 295 18.55 22.51 -20.05
CA VAL A 295 17.42 21.60 -19.76
C VAL A 295 17.50 20.38 -20.67
N GLU A 296 17.75 20.56 -21.95
CA GLU A 296 17.89 19.46 -22.92
C GLU A 296 19.11 18.57 -22.61
N GLU A 297 20.23 19.18 -22.25
CA GLU A 297 21.41 18.44 -21.80
C GLU A 297 21.13 17.65 -20.51
N ALA A 298 20.40 18.24 -19.54
CA ALA A 298 20.03 17.55 -18.31
C ALA A 298 19.06 16.39 -18.57
N ILE A 299 18.06 16.58 -19.44
CA ILE A 299 17.14 15.51 -19.84
C ILE A 299 17.92 14.39 -20.54
N SER A 300 18.80 14.72 -21.48
CA SER A 300 19.60 13.72 -22.20
C SER A 300 20.56 12.95 -21.29
N TRP A 301 21.11 13.60 -20.27
CA TRP A 301 22.04 13.02 -19.30
C TRP A 301 21.37 12.01 -18.34
N ALA A 302 20.09 12.20 -18.01
CA ALA A 302 19.39 11.42 -16.99
C ALA A 302 18.96 10.03 -17.51
N ASP A 303 18.87 9.07 -16.61
CA ASP A 303 18.21 7.78 -16.81
C ASP A 303 16.75 7.82 -16.29
N VAL A 304 16.52 8.59 -15.22
CA VAL A 304 15.21 8.79 -14.59
C VAL A 304 15.00 10.27 -14.30
N ILE A 305 13.77 10.76 -14.48
CA ILE A 305 13.39 12.16 -14.28
C ILE A 305 12.30 12.24 -13.21
N VAL A 306 12.44 13.15 -12.25
CA VAL A 306 11.38 13.59 -11.32
C VAL A 306 11.01 15.01 -11.71
N ILE A 307 9.72 15.28 -11.86
CA ILE A 307 9.22 16.65 -12.11
C ILE A 307 8.00 16.95 -11.27
N GLY A 308 7.97 18.16 -10.70
CA GLY A 308 6.78 18.73 -10.10
C GLY A 308 6.85 19.08 -8.64
N PRO A 309 7.62 18.40 -7.75
CA PRO A 309 7.67 18.74 -6.35
C PRO A 309 8.01 20.22 -6.14
N GLY A 310 7.06 20.99 -5.56
CA GLY A 310 7.24 22.42 -5.32
C GLY A 310 7.57 23.29 -6.53
N LEU A 311 7.23 22.86 -7.74
CA LEU A 311 7.58 23.55 -8.99
C LEU A 311 6.77 24.85 -9.21
N GLY A 312 5.63 24.97 -8.54
CA GLY A 312 4.66 26.03 -8.78
C GLY A 312 3.90 25.85 -10.10
N LYS A 313 3.16 26.89 -10.49
CA LYS A 313 2.30 26.88 -11.70
C LYS A 313 2.62 28.02 -12.66
N SER A 314 3.85 28.52 -12.64
CA SER A 314 4.29 29.56 -13.58
C SER A 314 4.25 29.07 -15.02
N ILE A 315 4.34 30.00 -15.97
CA ILE A 315 4.43 29.67 -17.39
C ILE A 315 5.69 28.81 -17.66
N LYS A 316 6.79 29.09 -16.96
CA LYS A 316 8.02 28.28 -17.01
C LYS A 316 7.76 26.84 -16.55
N ALA A 317 7.08 26.67 -15.41
CA ALA A 317 6.71 25.33 -14.90
C ALA A 317 5.84 24.56 -15.91
N LYS A 318 4.85 25.22 -16.51
CA LYS A 318 4.00 24.62 -17.56
C LYS A 318 4.80 24.21 -18.79
N SER A 319 5.73 25.04 -19.23
CA SER A 319 6.61 24.73 -20.37
C SER A 319 7.52 23.52 -20.08
N LEU A 320 8.11 23.46 -18.87
CA LEU A 320 8.91 22.30 -18.44
C LEU A 320 8.10 21.02 -18.41
N VAL A 321 6.92 21.03 -17.81
CA VAL A 321 6.02 19.86 -17.79
C VAL A 321 5.67 19.45 -19.22
N LYS A 322 5.26 20.40 -20.08
CA LYS A 322 4.94 20.13 -21.50
C LYS A 322 6.12 19.51 -22.27
N ARG A 323 7.36 19.92 -21.95
CA ARG A 323 8.57 19.34 -22.53
C ARG A 323 8.81 17.90 -22.03
N ILE A 324 8.66 17.65 -20.73
CA ILE A 324 8.87 16.34 -20.14
C ILE A 324 7.83 15.32 -20.59
N LEU A 325 6.60 15.71 -20.83
CA LEU A 325 5.55 14.83 -21.38
C LEU A 325 5.89 14.23 -22.76
N LYS A 326 6.88 14.78 -23.46
CA LYS A 326 7.37 14.26 -24.75
C LYS A 326 8.47 13.20 -24.60
N VAL A 327 8.97 12.95 -23.39
CA VAL A 327 10.03 11.94 -23.13
C VAL A 327 9.44 10.55 -23.20
N LYS A 328 10.04 9.65 -23.99
CA LYS A 328 9.54 8.28 -24.22
C LYS A 328 10.51 7.18 -23.81
N ASP A 329 11.78 7.50 -23.71
CA ASP A 329 12.88 6.55 -23.53
C ASP A 329 13.43 6.48 -22.10
N LYS A 330 12.82 7.19 -21.15
CA LYS A 330 13.24 7.29 -19.75
C LYS A 330 12.06 7.17 -18.81
N THR A 331 12.30 6.63 -17.63
CA THR A 331 11.28 6.65 -16.57
C THR A 331 11.08 8.08 -16.06
N VAL A 332 9.84 8.51 -15.98
CA VAL A 332 9.45 9.86 -15.55
C VAL A 332 8.47 9.76 -14.39
N VAL A 333 8.82 10.35 -13.25
CA VAL A 333 7.96 10.50 -12.08
C VAL A 333 7.37 11.91 -12.08
N ILE A 334 6.04 12.03 -12.10
CA ILE A 334 5.32 13.32 -12.04
C ILE A 334 4.57 13.37 -10.70
N ASP A 335 4.84 14.39 -9.89
CA ASP A 335 4.21 14.58 -8.57
C ASP A 335 3.76 16.03 -8.36
N ALA A 336 2.93 16.25 -7.37
CA ALA A 336 2.54 17.55 -6.83
C ALA A 336 2.11 18.59 -7.91
N ASP A 337 2.86 19.70 -8.06
CA ASP A 337 2.51 20.73 -9.05
C ASP A 337 2.61 20.23 -10.49
N GLY A 338 3.47 19.24 -10.78
CA GLY A 338 3.50 18.58 -12.07
C GLY A 338 2.16 17.90 -12.42
N LEU A 339 1.53 17.24 -11.43
CA LEU A 339 0.20 16.64 -11.59
C LEU A 339 -0.90 17.69 -11.72
N ASN A 340 -0.79 18.79 -10.96
CA ASN A 340 -1.74 19.89 -11.07
C ASN A 340 -1.71 20.55 -12.46
N ILE A 341 -0.52 20.74 -13.03
CA ILE A 341 -0.33 21.27 -14.38
C ILE A 341 -0.84 20.26 -15.43
N LEU A 342 -0.57 18.98 -15.25
CA LEU A 342 -1.09 17.92 -16.12
C LEU A 342 -2.63 17.91 -16.12
N ALA A 343 -3.25 18.05 -14.95
CA ALA A 343 -4.71 18.12 -14.82
C ALA A 343 -5.28 19.35 -15.59
N GLU A 344 -4.61 20.50 -15.53
CA GLU A 344 -4.99 21.68 -16.31
C GLU A 344 -4.89 21.42 -17.83
N PHE A 345 -3.83 20.74 -18.30
CA PHE A 345 -3.71 20.37 -19.72
C PHE A 345 -4.80 19.37 -20.16
N ILE A 346 -5.22 18.47 -19.27
CA ILE A 346 -6.33 17.55 -19.55
C ILE A 346 -7.66 18.31 -19.64
N GLU A 347 -7.93 19.22 -18.72
CA GLU A 347 -9.14 20.06 -18.73
C GLU A 347 -9.22 20.91 -20.02
N ASN A 348 -8.09 21.47 -20.44
CA ASN A 348 -7.98 22.26 -21.68
C ASN A 348 -7.92 21.40 -22.95
N LYS A 349 -7.97 20.06 -22.85
CA LYS A 349 -7.84 19.11 -23.97
C LYS A 349 -6.52 19.19 -24.75
N GLU A 350 -5.47 19.70 -24.11
CA GLU A 350 -4.12 19.75 -24.69
C GLU A 350 -3.38 18.40 -24.53
N GLN A 351 -3.75 17.62 -23.52
CA GLN A 351 -3.16 16.31 -23.18
C GLN A 351 -4.25 15.38 -22.67
N GLY A 352 -4.06 14.06 -22.83
CA GLY A 352 -4.87 13.03 -22.19
C GLY A 352 -4.00 12.08 -21.38
N LEU A 353 -4.54 11.48 -20.33
CA LEU A 353 -3.83 10.42 -19.59
C LEU A 353 -3.49 9.24 -20.51
N ASP A 354 -4.33 8.96 -21.50
CA ASP A 354 -4.13 7.90 -22.49
C ASP A 354 -2.93 8.12 -23.42
N ASN A 355 -2.41 9.34 -23.47
CA ASN A 355 -1.24 9.68 -24.27
C ASN A 355 0.08 9.52 -23.51
N LEU A 356 0.03 9.17 -22.22
CA LEU A 356 1.21 8.92 -21.40
C LEU A 356 1.55 7.42 -21.47
N GLY A 357 2.76 7.12 -21.91
CA GLY A 357 3.23 5.74 -22.01
C GLY A 357 3.55 5.10 -20.66
N THR A 358 3.85 3.81 -20.69
CA THR A 358 4.17 3.00 -19.50
C THR A 358 5.47 3.41 -18.78
N ASN A 359 6.24 4.32 -19.38
CA ASN A 359 7.43 4.92 -18.76
C ASN A 359 7.10 6.02 -17.73
N PHE A 360 5.85 6.52 -17.70
CA PHE A 360 5.42 7.51 -16.72
C PHE A 360 4.90 6.87 -15.45
N ILE A 361 5.23 7.48 -14.31
CA ILE A 361 4.73 7.17 -12.97
C ILE A 361 4.11 8.46 -12.44
N LEU A 362 2.80 8.45 -12.23
CA LEU A 362 2.07 9.53 -11.58
C LEU A 362 1.87 9.18 -10.11
N THR A 363 2.08 10.14 -9.20
CA THR A 363 1.97 9.89 -7.76
C THR A 363 0.87 10.72 -7.08
N PRO A 364 -0.39 10.69 -7.58
CA PRO A 364 -1.44 11.53 -7.05
C PRO A 364 -1.92 11.07 -5.66
N HIS A 365 -2.19 12.02 -4.77
CA HIS A 365 -3.11 11.80 -3.67
C HIS A 365 -4.57 11.93 -4.16
N LEU A 366 -5.56 11.61 -3.32
CA LEU A 366 -6.97 11.56 -3.74
C LEU A 366 -7.48 12.85 -4.41
N LYS A 367 -7.08 14.04 -3.92
CA LYS A 367 -7.51 15.32 -4.53
C LYS A 367 -6.83 15.59 -5.88
N GLU A 368 -5.58 15.19 -6.05
CA GLU A 368 -4.88 15.27 -7.33
C GLU A 368 -5.50 14.31 -8.34
N MET A 369 -5.76 13.06 -7.91
CA MET A 369 -6.46 12.09 -8.75
C MET A 369 -7.87 12.55 -9.15
N SER A 370 -8.59 13.20 -8.25
CA SER A 370 -9.90 13.81 -8.51
C SER A 370 -9.85 14.81 -9.68
N ARG A 371 -8.82 15.66 -9.73
CA ARG A 371 -8.61 16.60 -10.85
C ARG A 371 -8.23 15.89 -12.14
N LEU A 372 -7.32 14.92 -12.07
CA LEU A 372 -6.88 14.14 -13.24
C LEU A 372 -8.01 13.33 -13.88
N ALA A 373 -8.87 12.72 -13.06
CA ALA A 373 -9.94 11.84 -13.52
C ALA A 373 -11.28 12.56 -13.75
N GLY A 374 -11.43 13.82 -13.32
CA GLY A 374 -12.72 14.54 -13.36
C GLY A 374 -13.79 13.87 -12.48
N LYS A 375 -13.39 13.29 -11.34
CA LYS A 375 -14.25 12.54 -10.41
C LYS A 375 -14.14 13.07 -8.99
N THR A 376 -15.10 12.77 -8.14
CA THR A 376 -15.05 13.12 -6.73
C THR A 376 -14.05 12.25 -5.97
N THR A 377 -13.54 12.73 -4.85
CA THR A 377 -12.64 11.96 -3.97
C THR A 377 -13.33 10.72 -3.40
N ASP A 378 -14.65 10.76 -3.18
CA ASP A 378 -15.41 9.62 -2.65
C ASP A 378 -15.60 8.53 -3.71
N GLU A 379 -15.85 8.89 -4.97
CA GLU A 379 -15.86 7.93 -6.08
C GLU A 379 -14.51 7.19 -6.17
N ILE A 380 -13.40 7.93 -6.05
CA ILE A 380 -12.05 7.35 -6.13
C ILE A 380 -11.77 6.43 -4.94
N LYS A 381 -12.10 6.84 -3.71
CA LYS A 381 -11.95 6.01 -2.51
C LYS A 381 -12.72 4.70 -2.59
N ASN A 382 -13.90 4.73 -3.19
CA ASN A 382 -14.77 3.57 -3.30
C ASN A 382 -14.22 2.48 -4.25
N ASP A 383 -13.28 2.85 -5.15
CA ASP A 383 -12.64 1.87 -6.05
C ASP A 383 -11.21 2.30 -6.45
N MET A 384 -10.34 2.46 -5.47
CA MET A 384 -8.94 2.82 -5.71
C MET A 384 -8.21 1.90 -6.70
N PRO A 385 -8.43 0.57 -6.70
CA PRO A 385 -7.85 -0.32 -7.70
C PRO A 385 -8.21 0.04 -9.13
N TYR A 386 -9.47 0.37 -9.40
CA TYR A 386 -9.93 0.81 -10.72
C TYR A 386 -9.22 2.10 -11.15
N TYR A 387 -9.19 3.12 -10.26
CA TYR A 387 -8.56 4.39 -10.59
C TYR A 387 -7.03 4.31 -10.70
N ALA A 388 -6.40 3.32 -10.09
CA ALA A 388 -4.98 3.08 -10.24
C ALA A 388 -4.62 2.35 -11.57
N THR A 389 -5.55 1.66 -12.22
CA THR A 389 -5.25 0.81 -13.40
C THR A 389 -5.99 1.21 -14.67
N ALA A 390 -7.28 1.56 -14.57
CA ALA A 390 -8.15 1.67 -15.74
C ALA A 390 -8.16 3.06 -16.38
N GLN A 391 -7.61 4.07 -15.73
CA GLN A 391 -7.72 5.47 -16.16
C GLN A 391 -6.63 5.93 -17.14
N ALA A 392 -5.52 5.20 -17.21
CA ALA A 392 -4.36 5.64 -17.97
C ALA A 392 -3.55 4.46 -18.52
N GLU A 393 -2.73 4.72 -19.52
CA GLU A 393 -1.69 3.77 -19.96
C GLU A 393 -0.42 3.84 -19.10
N CYS A 394 -0.22 4.95 -18.38
CA CYS A 394 0.87 5.13 -17.43
C CYS A 394 0.60 4.45 -16.08
N ASN A 395 1.63 4.37 -15.25
CA ASN A 395 1.54 3.78 -13.93
C ASN A 395 1.07 4.83 -12.91
N ILE A 396 0.19 4.45 -11.99
CA ILE A 396 -0.39 5.37 -11.00
C ILE A 396 -0.09 4.86 -9.59
N VAL A 397 0.52 5.72 -8.78
CA VAL A 397 0.67 5.57 -7.33
C VAL A 397 -0.43 6.36 -6.66
N LEU A 398 -1.57 5.75 -6.42
CA LEU A 398 -2.71 6.42 -5.78
C LEU A 398 -2.52 6.44 -4.27
N LYS A 399 -2.12 7.61 -3.75
CA LYS A 399 -1.74 7.80 -2.34
C LYS A 399 -2.95 7.96 -1.45
N ASP A 400 -3.06 7.11 -0.43
CA ASP A 400 -3.97 7.23 0.71
C ASP A 400 -3.37 6.46 1.89
N ALA A 401 -4.10 6.30 2.99
CA ALA A 401 -3.70 5.47 4.13
C ALA A 401 -3.31 4.02 3.74
N ARG A 402 -3.86 3.52 2.65
CA ARG A 402 -3.39 2.36 1.87
C ARG A 402 -3.11 2.78 0.44
N THR A 403 -1.87 3.00 0.12
CA THR A 403 -1.46 3.33 -1.24
C THR A 403 -1.64 2.13 -2.17
N VAL A 404 -2.26 2.37 -3.31
CA VAL A 404 -2.42 1.38 -4.39
C VAL A 404 -1.58 1.82 -5.58
N VAL A 405 -0.71 0.94 -6.07
CA VAL A 405 0.07 1.17 -7.28
C VAL A 405 -0.45 0.28 -8.38
N GLY A 406 -0.89 0.88 -9.49
CA GLY A 406 -1.41 0.17 -10.66
C GLY A 406 -0.47 0.22 -11.85
N GLU A 407 -0.33 -0.91 -12.54
CA GLU A 407 0.21 -0.94 -13.90
C GLU A 407 -0.86 -0.40 -14.86
N GLY A 408 -0.45 0.42 -15.84
CA GLY A 408 -1.37 1.06 -16.78
C GLY A 408 -2.21 0.07 -17.62
N ARG A 409 -3.33 0.57 -18.14
CA ARG A 409 -4.40 -0.18 -18.83
C ARG A 409 -3.92 -1.14 -19.94
N ASN A 410 -2.88 -0.77 -20.67
CA ASN A 410 -2.35 -1.55 -21.78
C ASN A 410 -1.31 -2.60 -21.38
N MET A 411 -1.06 -2.79 -20.10
CA MET A 411 -0.19 -3.86 -19.63
C MET A 411 -0.98 -5.18 -19.63
N PRO A 412 -0.45 -6.26 -20.22
CA PRO A 412 -1.19 -7.52 -20.43
C PRO A 412 -1.79 -8.12 -19.15
N ASP A 413 -1.19 -7.83 -18.02
CA ASP A 413 -1.56 -8.45 -16.74
C ASP A 413 -2.26 -7.49 -15.75
N GLY A 414 -2.29 -6.17 -16.00
CA GLY A 414 -2.98 -5.16 -15.19
C GLY A 414 -2.80 -5.33 -13.68
N LYS A 415 -1.56 -5.46 -13.22
CA LYS A 415 -1.24 -5.77 -11.83
C LYS A 415 -1.44 -4.56 -10.93
N ILE A 416 -1.94 -4.81 -9.72
CA ILE A 416 -1.96 -3.83 -8.65
C ILE A 416 -1.06 -4.27 -7.50
N TYR A 417 -0.40 -3.30 -6.88
CA TYR A 417 0.33 -3.51 -5.64
C TYR A 417 -0.36 -2.71 -4.54
N ILE A 418 -0.75 -3.39 -3.47
CA ILE A 418 -1.37 -2.78 -2.31
C ILE A 418 -0.30 -2.67 -1.23
N ASN A 419 0.03 -1.45 -0.84
CA ASN A 419 1.07 -1.23 0.17
C ASN A 419 0.57 -1.62 1.55
N THR A 420 1.34 -2.45 2.25
CA THR A 420 1.05 -2.90 3.62
C THR A 420 1.96 -2.27 4.67
N SER A 421 3.04 -1.59 4.24
CA SER A 421 3.98 -0.91 5.13
C SER A 421 3.52 0.51 5.50
N GLY A 422 4.07 1.01 6.59
CA GLY A 422 3.89 2.38 7.03
C GLY A 422 2.82 2.60 8.08
N ASN A 423 2.80 3.82 8.60
CA ASN A 423 1.83 4.24 9.60
C ASN A 423 1.55 5.76 9.46
N ASN A 424 0.71 6.29 10.34
CA ASN A 424 0.26 7.68 10.30
C ASN A 424 1.34 8.74 10.62
N ALA A 425 2.56 8.36 10.97
CA ALA A 425 3.68 9.29 11.08
C ALA A 425 4.07 9.91 9.73
N LEU A 426 3.77 9.21 8.61
CA LEU A 426 3.99 9.74 7.25
C LEU A 426 3.07 10.91 6.87
N ALA A 427 2.06 11.24 7.68
CA ALA A 427 1.17 12.38 7.44
C ALA A 427 1.86 13.71 7.83
N THR A 428 2.98 14.01 7.18
CA THR A 428 3.80 15.21 7.38
C THR A 428 4.14 15.88 6.04
N GLY A 429 4.36 17.19 6.07
CA GLY A 429 4.75 17.95 4.88
C GLY A 429 6.08 17.46 4.29
N GLY A 430 6.18 17.36 2.96
CA GLY A 430 7.37 16.88 2.26
C GLY A 430 7.49 15.36 2.12
N SER A 431 6.63 14.57 2.78
CA SER A 431 6.63 13.10 2.69
C SER A 431 6.41 12.61 1.24
N GLY A 432 5.56 13.29 0.47
CA GLY A 432 5.34 13.01 -0.97
C GLY A 432 6.60 13.29 -1.81
N ASP A 433 7.26 14.42 -1.55
CA ASP A 433 8.49 14.81 -2.26
C ASP A 433 9.61 13.77 -2.02
N VAL A 434 9.72 13.26 -0.77
CA VAL A 434 10.63 12.15 -0.42
C VAL A 434 10.27 10.89 -1.19
N LEU A 435 8.98 10.53 -1.26
CA LEU A 435 8.52 9.34 -1.99
C LEU A 435 8.91 9.41 -3.47
N SER A 436 8.72 10.56 -4.12
CA SER A 436 9.07 10.75 -5.54
C SER A 436 10.57 10.51 -5.77
N GLY A 437 11.41 10.99 -4.84
CA GLY A 437 12.86 10.75 -4.85
C GLY A 437 13.22 9.29 -4.63
N ILE A 438 12.57 8.60 -3.68
CA ILE A 438 12.78 7.15 -3.44
C ILE A 438 12.47 6.34 -4.69
N ILE A 439 11.30 6.58 -5.30
CA ILE A 439 10.89 5.88 -6.53
C ILE A 439 11.93 6.07 -7.63
N ALA A 440 12.37 7.31 -7.85
CA ALA A 440 13.35 7.63 -8.87
C ALA A 440 14.73 6.99 -8.59
N GLY A 441 15.16 7.02 -7.32
CA GLY A 441 16.42 6.41 -6.91
C GLY A 441 16.45 4.90 -7.07
N ILE A 442 15.34 4.23 -6.81
CA ILE A 442 15.17 2.78 -7.05
C ILE A 442 15.16 2.48 -8.55
N ALA A 443 14.34 3.19 -9.32
CA ALA A 443 14.23 3.00 -10.76
C ALA A 443 15.57 3.22 -11.51
N ALA A 444 16.39 4.14 -11.02
CA ALA A 444 17.69 4.44 -11.62
C ALA A 444 18.73 3.33 -11.45
N GLN A 445 18.66 2.53 -10.38
CA GLN A 445 19.62 1.45 -10.11
C GLN A 445 19.48 0.28 -11.09
N ASP A 446 18.27 0.06 -11.62
CA ASP A 446 18.01 -0.92 -12.67
C ASP A 446 17.00 -0.37 -13.67
N ILE A 447 17.49 0.24 -14.75
CA ILE A 447 16.67 0.81 -15.84
C ILE A 447 15.81 -0.24 -16.59
N LYS A 448 16.05 -1.54 -16.35
CA LYS A 448 15.22 -2.63 -16.88
C LYS A 448 14.07 -2.99 -15.97
N MET A 449 14.07 -2.50 -14.73
CA MET A 449 12.96 -2.68 -13.81
C MET A 449 11.72 -1.99 -14.37
N LYS A 450 10.59 -2.69 -14.36
CA LYS A 450 9.31 -2.09 -14.77
C LYS A 450 9.01 -0.87 -13.89
N PRO A 451 8.61 0.28 -14.45
CA PRO A 451 8.34 1.49 -13.66
C PRO A 451 7.29 1.28 -12.55
N ALA A 452 6.23 0.51 -12.81
CA ALA A 452 5.24 0.17 -11.77
C ALA A 452 5.85 -0.60 -10.59
N LEU A 453 6.79 -1.51 -10.88
CA LEU A 453 7.45 -2.30 -9.84
C LEU A 453 8.38 -1.42 -9.01
N ALA A 454 9.15 -0.53 -9.66
CA ALA A 454 9.99 0.45 -8.97
C ALA A 454 9.15 1.38 -8.09
N ALA A 455 7.99 1.83 -8.60
CA ALA A 455 7.05 2.66 -7.86
C ALA A 455 6.47 1.94 -6.64
N ALA A 456 5.98 0.71 -6.81
CA ALA A 456 5.41 -0.09 -5.74
C ALA A 456 6.44 -0.41 -4.66
N PHE A 457 7.65 -0.75 -5.07
CA PHE A 457 8.74 -1.01 -4.14
C PHE A 457 9.19 0.26 -3.41
N GLY A 458 9.24 1.41 -4.10
CA GLY A 458 9.52 2.71 -3.49
C GLY A 458 8.47 3.09 -2.43
N VAL A 459 7.19 2.85 -2.69
CA VAL A 459 6.11 3.05 -1.71
C VAL A 459 6.30 2.15 -0.49
N TYR A 460 6.67 0.88 -0.71
CA TYR A 460 6.92 -0.07 0.38
C TYR A 460 8.10 0.37 1.26
N VAL A 461 9.23 0.72 0.66
CA VAL A 461 10.41 1.24 1.36
C VAL A 461 10.09 2.51 2.14
N HIS A 462 9.35 3.44 1.53
CA HIS A 462 8.90 4.67 2.18
C HIS A 462 8.06 4.37 3.44
N GLY A 463 7.15 3.39 3.36
CA GLY A 463 6.38 2.94 4.51
C GLY A 463 7.26 2.37 5.63
N LEU A 464 8.24 1.53 5.30
CA LEU A 464 9.16 0.94 6.27
C LEU A 464 9.95 1.99 7.06
N THR A 465 10.25 3.16 6.48
CA THR A 465 10.94 4.24 7.23
C THR A 465 10.12 4.73 8.41
N ALA A 466 8.80 4.84 8.25
CA ALA A 466 7.91 5.25 9.35
C ALA A 466 7.77 4.14 10.42
N GLU A 467 7.72 2.88 10.01
CA GLU A 467 7.73 1.77 10.96
C GLU A 467 9.03 1.80 11.77
N LYS A 468 10.17 1.93 11.09
CA LYS A 468 11.48 1.99 11.73
C LYS A 468 11.63 3.15 12.68
N TYR A 469 11.20 4.35 12.27
CA TYR A 469 11.23 5.54 13.11
C TYR A 469 10.40 5.34 14.39
N THR A 470 9.20 4.76 14.27
CA THR A 470 8.27 4.62 15.39
C THR A 470 8.58 3.44 16.33
N GLU A 471 9.62 2.63 16.04
CA GLU A 471 10.17 1.67 17.00
C GLU A 471 10.70 2.37 18.26
N THR A 472 11.27 3.58 18.13
CA THR A 472 11.96 4.28 19.21
C THR A 472 11.50 5.73 19.41
N LYS A 473 10.80 6.32 18.44
CA LYS A 473 10.39 7.72 18.44
C LYS A 473 8.88 7.88 18.33
N SER A 474 8.39 9.07 18.67
CA SER A 474 6.96 9.39 18.62
C SER A 474 6.46 9.57 17.18
N ARG A 475 5.27 9.04 16.91
CA ARG A 475 4.56 9.24 15.61
C ARG A 475 4.24 10.71 15.33
N TYR A 476 4.20 11.55 16.35
CA TYR A 476 3.86 12.98 16.22
C TYR A 476 5.03 13.87 15.79
N SER A 477 6.27 13.36 15.85
CA SER A 477 7.47 14.16 15.62
C SER A 477 8.21 13.86 14.33
N MET A 478 7.72 12.94 13.51
CA MET A 478 8.37 12.56 12.27
C MET A 478 8.26 13.67 11.21
N THR A 479 9.37 14.03 10.62
CA THR A 479 9.49 15.00 9.54
C THR A 479 9.97 14.34 8.25
N ALA A 480 9.92 15.05 7.11
CA ALA A 480 10.46 14.57 5.84
C ALA A 480 11.96 14.24 5.91
N SER A 481 12.74 15.00 6.70
CA SER A 481 14.16 14.71 6.93
C SER A 481 14.36 13.39 7.67
N ASP A 482 13.52 13.10 8.67
CA ASP A 482 13.59 11.80 9.37
C ASP A 482 13.30 10.62 8.43
N ILE A 483 12.37 10.77 7.47
CA ILE A 483 12.10 9.74 6.46
C ILE A 483 13.38 9.45 5.65
N ILE A 484 14.09 10.49 5.20
CA ILE A 484 15.34 10.37 4.44
C ILE A 484 16.41 9.69 5.29
N ASP A 485 16.53 10.05 6.56
CA ASP A 485 17.54 9.47 7.45
C ASP A 485 17.25 7.98 7.74
N MET A 486 15.99 7.60 7.90
CA MET A 486 15.61 6.20 8.13
C MET A 486 15.83 5.29 6.91
N LEU A 487 16.00 5.83 5.71
CA LEU A 487 16.31 5.01 4.53
C LEU A 487 17.58 4.17 4.72
N GLN A 488 18.60 4.70 5.39
CA GLN A 488 19.83 3.95 5.67
C GLN A 488 19.62 2.70 6.55
N ASP A 489 18.54 2.67 7.34
CA ASP A 489 18.24 1.58 8.27
C ASP A 489 17.28 0.54 7.67
N VAL A 490 16.54 0.90 6.61
CA VAL A 490 15.56 0.02 5.97
C VAL A 490 16.03 -0.53 4.63
N MET A 491 16.99 0.14 3.97
CA MET A 491 17.58 -0.38 2.74
C MET A 491 18.47 -1.59 3.03
N PRO A 492 18.56 -2.59 2.11
CA PRO A 492 19.43 -3.76 2.30
C PRO A 492 20.89 -3.39 2.55
N ARG A 493 21.54 -4.16 3.44
CA ARG A 493 22.96 -4.01 3.77
C ARG A 493 23.84 -4.79 2.80
#